data_2c8f02bd7c0ed90e3286e6b79b3ad2ca
#
_entry.id   2c8f02bd7c0ed90e3286e6b79b3ad2ca
#
_cell.length_a   1.000
_cell.length_b   1.000
_cell.length_c   1.000
_cell.angle_alpha   90.00
_cell.angle_beta   90.00
_cell.angle_gamma   90.00
#
_symmetry.space_group_name_H-M   'P 1'
#
loop_
_entity.id
_entity.type
_entity.pdbx_description
1 polymer ?
#
loop_
_entity_poly.entity_id
_entity_poly.type
_entity_poly.pdbx_seq_one_letter_code
_entity_poly.pdbx_strand_id
1 'polypeptide(L)'
;MSNMNHERVLSVHHWNDTLFSFKCTRDPGLRFENGQFVMIGLQQPNGRPLMRAYSIASPNWEEHLEFFSIKVPDGPLTSQLQHLKEGDEIIISKKPTGTLVLDDLKPGKHLYLLSTGTGLAPFMSVIQDPETYERFEKVILCHGVRYVNEVAYREFITEHLPQNEFFGEALREKLIYYPTVTREPFENEGRLTDLMRSGKLFRDIGLPPINPQDDRAMSVSYTHLTLPTILLV
;
A
#
# COMPACT_ATOMS: atom_id res chain seq x y z
N MET A 1 -5.56 15.13 -27.12
CA MET A 1 -5.63 15.50 -25.69
C MET A 1 -4.55 14.71 -24.94
N SER A 2 -3.78 15.36 -24.09
CA SER A 2 -2.74 14.65 -23.28
C SER A 2 -3.40 13.58 -22.41
N ASN A 3 -2.81 12.38 -22.40
CA ASN A 3 -3.27 11.26 -21.56
C ASN A 3 -2.72 11.36 -20.11
N MET A 4 -2.22 12.54 -19.74
CA MET A 4 -1.55 12.84 -18.48
C MET A 4 -2.19 14.05 -17.82
N ASN A 5 -2.28 14.03 -16.51
CA ASN A 5 -2.61 15.16 -15.65
C ASN A 5 -1.30 15.72 -15.04
N HIS A 6 -1.31 17.02 -14.79
CA HIS A 6 -0.26 17.72 -14.06
C HIS A 6 -0.82 18.10 -12.70
N GLU A 7 -0.33 17.43 -11.67
CA GLU A 7 -0.80 17.60 -10.30
C GLU A 7 0.26 18.32 -9.47
N ARG A 8 -0.17 18.92 -8.38
CA ARG A 8 0.70 19.69 -7.49
C ARG A 8 0.96 18.90 -6.20
N VAL A 9 2.21 18.79 -5.80
CA VAL A 9 2.60 18.20 -4.51
C VAL A 9 2.06 19.06 -3.37
N LEU A 10 1.33 18.45 -2.45
CA LEU A 10 0.71 19.07 -1.27
C LEU A 10 1.59 18.94 -0.03
N SER A 11 2.24 17.79 0.13
CA SER A 11 3.13 17.52 1.24
C SER A 11 4.09 16.38 0.92
N VAL A 12 5.22 16.35 1.60
CA VAL A 12 6.20 15.25 1.55
C VAL A 12 6.57 14.85 2.97
N HIS A 13 6.56 13.56 3.26
CA HIS A 13 6.95 13.01 4.54
C HIS A 13 8.11 12.01 4.37
N HIS A 14 9.24 12.27 5.01
CA HIS A 14 10.37 11.36 5.05
C HIS A 14 10.31 10.50 6.31
N TRP A 15 10.00 9.21 6.14
CA TRP A 15 9.91 8.24 7.25
C TRP A 15 11.28 7.95 7.87
N ASN A 16 12.28 7.82 7.01
CA ASN A 16 13.68 7.57 7.37
C ASN A 16 14.58 7.89 6.16
N ASP A 17 15.85 7.49 6.21
CA ASP A 17 16.81 7.74 5.14
C ASP A 17 16.49 7.00 3.83
N THR A 18 15.63 5.96 3.88
CA THR A 18 15.31 5.11 2.72
C THR A 18 13.86 5.17 2.26
N LEU A 19 12.95 5.74 3.05
CA LEU A 19 11.52 5.74 2.77
C LEU A 19 10.93 7.15 2.86
N PHE A 20 9.99 7.44 1.98
CA PHE A 20 9.18 8.66 2.00
C PHE A 20 7.81 8.42 1.40
N SER A 21 6.87 9.27 1.74
CA SER A 21 5.57 9.38 1.08
C SER A 21 5.31 10.83 0.69
N PHE A 22 4.44 11.03 -0.27
CA PHE A 22 3.99 12.36 -0.63
C PHE A 22 2.54 12.36 -1.05
N LYS A 23 1.87 13.49 -0.83
CA LYS A 23 0.51 13.76 -1.28
C LYS A 23 0.53 14.77 -2.41
N CYS A 24 -0.38 14.62 -3.36
CA CYS A 24 -0.58 15.60 -4.42
C CYS A 24 -2.07 15.82 -4.69
N THR A 25 -2.38 16.87 -5.42
CA THR A 25 -3.73 17.10 -5.90
C THR A 25 -4.21 15.94 -6.76
N ARG A 26 -5.52 15.82 -6.93
CA ARG A 26 -6.17 14.80 -7.72
C ARG A 26 -7.14 15.44 -8.70
N ASP A 27 -6.96 15.15 -9.98
CA ASP A 27 -7.94 15.54 -11.00
C ASP A 27 -9.33 15.00 -10.62
N PRO A 28 -10.38 15.84 -10.57
CA PRO A 28 -11.73 15.40 -10.20
C PRO A 28 -12.31 14.32 -11.10
N GLY A 29 -11.79 14.18 -12.32
CA GLY A 29 -12.17 13.12 -13.26
C GLY A 29 -11.45 11.80 -13.06
N LEU A 30 -10.40 11.75 -12.24
CA LEU A 30 -9.66 10.52 -11.96
C LEU A 30 -10.48 9.61 -11.03
N ARG A 31 -10.99 8.51 -11.57
CA ARG A 31 -11.68 7.45 -10.80
C ARG A 31 -10.81 6.23 -10.74
N PHE A 32 -10.66 5.64 -9.55
CA PHE A 32 -9.90 4.41 -9.34
C PHE A 32 -10.56 3.54 -8.26
N GLU A 33 -10.24 2.26 -8.28
CA GLU A 33 -10.59 1.31 -7.24
C GLU A 33 -9.43 1.17 -6.26
N ASN A 34 -9.74 1.00 -4.97
CA ASN A 34 -8.73 0.82 -3.94
C ASN A 34 -7.86 -0.41 -4.25
N GLY A 35 -6.53 -0.21 -4.23
CA GLY A 35 -5.55 -1.21 -4.63
C GLY A 35 -4.95 -1.01 -6.03
N GLN A 36 -5.51 -0.14 -6.86
CA GLN A 36 -4.98 0.19 -8.19
C GLN A 36 -3.72 1.06 -8.13
N PHE A 37 -3.04 1.16 -9.25
CA PHE A 37 -1.87 2.02 -9.47
C PHE A 37 -2.07 2.95 -10.66
N VAL A 38 -1.26 3.99 -10.71
CA VAL A 38 -1.13 4.91 -11.85
C VAL A 38 0.34 5.03 -12.26
N MET A 39 0.58 5.52 -13.46
CA MET A 39 1.93 5.97 -13.84
C MET A 39 2.15 7.37 -13.28
N ILE A 40 3.21 7.57 -12.54
CA ILE A 40 3.65 8.89 -12.07
C ILE A 40 5.03 9.22 -12.60
N GLY A 41 5.35 10.49 -12.72
CA GLY A 41 6.65 10.88 -13.21
C GLY A 41 6.93 12.37 -13.16
N LEU A 42 8.13 12.69 -13.65
CA LEU A 42 8.64 14.05 -13.72
C LEU A 42 9.06 14.38 -15.15
N GLN A 43 8.84 15.64 -15.52
CA GLN A 43 9.31 16.18 -16.77
C GLN A 43 10.85 16.15 -16.82
N GLN A 44 11.41 15.62 -17.90
CA GLN A 44 12.84 15.58 -18.09
C GLN A 44 13.31 16.72 -19.02
N PRO A 45 14.61 17.11 -18.95
CA PRO A 45 15.15 18.17 -19.81
C PRO A 45 15.02 17.90 -21.33
N ASN A 46 14.89 16.63 -21.72
CA ASN A 46 14.69 16.23 -23.11
C ASN A 46 13.24 16.41 -23.63
N GLY A 47 12.36 17.01 -22.81
CA GLY A 47 10.96 17.25 -23.15
C GLY A 47 10.04 16.04 -23.00
N ARG A 48 10.54 14.89 -22.52
CA ARG A 48 9.73 13.67 -22.30
C ARG A 48 9.62 13.38 -20.80
N PRO A 49 8.43 12.99 -20.29
CA PRO A 49 8.31 12.60 -18.91
C PRO A 49 8.93 11.22 -18.65
N LEU A 50 9.63 11.09 -17.54
CA LEU A 50 10.08 9.80 -17.02
C LEU A 50 9.01 9.26 -16.08
N MET A 51 8.34 8.18 -16.46
CA MET A 51 7.18 7.62 -15.78
C MET A 51 7.47 6.23 -15.19
N ARG A 52 6.88 5.94 -14.02
CA ARG A 52 6.89 4.61 -13.39
C ARG A 52 5.54 4.33 -12.75
N ALA A 53 5.20 3.04 -12.63
CA ALA A 53 3.99 2.59 -11.94
C ALA A 53 4.13 2.77 -10.44
N TYR A 54 3.12 3.38 -9.81
CA TYR A 54 3.03 3.56 -8.36
C TYR A 54 1.62 3.23 -7.88
N SER A 55 1.53 2.33 -6.90
CA SER A 55 0.27 2.06 -6.23
C SER A 55 -0.22 3.29 -5.48
N ILE A 56 -1.52 3.54 -5.57
CA ILE A 56 -2.16 4.63 -4.84
C ILE A 56 -2.37 4.17 -3.39
N ALA A 57 -1.83 4.92 -2.44
CA ALA A 57 -1.94 4.62 -1.02
C ALA A 57 -3.16 5.28 -0.36
N SER A 58 -3.62 6.42 -0.88
CA SER A 58 -4.88 7.06 -0.45
C SER A 58 -6.09 6.27 -0.93
N PRO A 59 -7.20 6.26 -0.17
CA PRO A 59 -8.44 5.63 -0.63
C PRO A 59 -9.13 6.46 -1.72
N ASN A 60 -10.03 5.82 -2.45
CA ASN A 60 -10.68 6.39 -3.62
C ASN A 60 -11.69 7.52 -3.30
N TRP A 61 -12.07 7.66 -2.05
CA TRP A 61 -12.96 8.75 -1.60
C TRP A 61 -12.23 10.03 -1.18
N GLU A 62 -10.89 9.98 -1.02
CA GLU A 62 -10.08 11.17 -0.73
C GLU A 62 -9.94 12.08 -1.94
N GLU A 63 -9.87 13.39 -1.72
CA GLU A 63 -9.68 14.40 -2.77
C GLU A 63 -8.23 14.58 -3.22
N HIS A 64 -7.29 13.86 -2.58
CA HIS A 64 -5.88 13.85 -2.92
C HIS A 64 -5.40 12.45 -3.27
N LEU A 65 -4.24 12.36 -3.90
CA LEU A 65 -3.52 11.11 -4.08
C LEU A 65 -2.33 11.07 -3.12
N GLU A 66 -2.07 9.90 -2.57
CA GLU A 66 -0.87 9.63 -1.77
C GLU A 66 -0.08 8.48 -2.38
N PHE A 67 1.24 8.61 -2.37
CA PHE A 67 2.18 7.60 -2.86
C PHE A 67 3.25 7.33 -1.81
N PHE A 68 3.61 6.05 -1.67
CA PHE A 68 4.66 5.59 -0.77
C PHE A 68 5.82 5.00 -1.56
N SER A 69 7.04 5.46 -1.31
CA SER A 69 8.19 5.17 -2.14
C SER A 69 9.45 4.91 -1.32
N ILE A 70 10.32 4.12 -1.92
CA ILE A 70 11.70 3.95 -1.46
C ILE A 70 12.61 5.00 -2.14
N LYS A 71 13.64 5.47 -1.41
CA LYS A 71 14.72 6.29 -1.95
C LYS A 71 15.81 5.37 -2.53
N VAL A 72 15.91 5.33 -3.85
CA VAL A 72 16.97 4.59 -4.55
C VAL A 72 17.95 5.63 -5.11
N PRO A 73 19.17 5.75 -4.58
CA PRO A 73 20.11 6.82 -4.98
C PRO A 73 20.37 6.88 -6.48
N ASP A 74 20.52 5.73 -7.14
CA ASP A 74 20.78 5.62 -8.57
C ASP A 74 19.52 5.29 -9.40
N GLY A 75 18.34 5.32 -8.77
CA GLY A 75 17.06 5.06 -9.46
C GLY A 75 16.72 6.22 -10.39
N PRO A 76 16.40 5.97 -11.66
CA PRO A 76 16.18 7.06 -12.64
C PRO A 76 15.11 8.07 -12.22
N LEU A 77 14.02 7.60 -11.59
CA LEU A 77 12.93 8.46 -11.12
C LEU A 77 13.00 8.71 -9.60
N THR A 78 13.23 7.68 -8.80
CA THR A 78 13.20 7.78 -7.33
C THR A 78 14.30 8.71 -6.78
N SER A 79 15.45 8.77 -7.45
CA SER A 79 16.52 9.74 -7.11
C SER A 79 16.05 11.20 -7.21
N GLN A 80 15.08 11.48 -8.08
CA GLN A 80 14.47 12.80 -8.24
C GLN A 80 13.25 12.99 -7.34
N LEU A 81 12.34 11.99 -7.26
CA LEU A 81 11.12 12.06 -6.46
C LEU A 81 11.41 12.31 -4.97
N GLN A 82 12.49 11.77 -4.43
CA GLN A 82 12.86 11.99 -3.03
C GLN A 82 13.14 13.46 -2.67
N HIS A 83 13.36 14.31 -3.66
CA HIS A 83 13.61 15.75 -3.49
C HIS A 83 12.40 16.63 -3.76
N LEU A 84 11.23 16.04 -4.03
CA LEU A 84 9.97 16.77 -4.17
C LEU A 84 9.71 17.63 -2.94
N LYS A 85 9.11 18.78 -3.20
CA LYS A 85 8.68 19.74 -2.18
C LYS A 85 7.24 20.15 -2.44
N GLU A 86 6.59 20.67 -1.43
CA GLU A 86 5.28 21.30 -1.57
C GLU A 86 5.29 22.35 -2.69
N GLY A 87 4.32 22.28 -3.58
CA GLY A 87 4.18 23.15 -4.75
C GLY A 87 4.83 22.61 -6.02
N ASP A 88 5.69 21.61 -5.96
CA ASP A 88 6.28 21.00 -7.15
C ASP A 88 5.20 20.31 -8.01
N GLU A 89 5.49 20.22 -9.31
CA GLU A 89 4.61 19.54 -10.26
C GLU A 89 4.99 18.06 -10.38
N ILE A 90 3.98 17.19 -10.43
CA ILE A 90 4.11 15.78 -10.74
C ILE A 90 3.13 15.40 -11.86
N ILE A 91 3.57 14.52 -12.76
CA ILE A 91 2.77 14.05 -13.90
C ILE A 91 2.15 12.71 -13.51
N ILE A 92 0.83 12.58 -13.73
CA ILE A 92 0.05 11.39 -13.38
C ILE A 92 -0.77 10.94 -14.59
N SER A 93 -0.77 9.63 -14.88
CA SER A 93 -1.62 9.09 -15.94
C SER A 93 -3.11 9.19 -15.58
N LYS A 94 -3.94 9.51 -16.58
CA LYS A 94 -5.41 9.62 -16.42
C LYS A 94 -6.11 8.27 -16.21
N LYS A 95 -5.43 7.14 -16.53
CA LYS A 95 -6.01 5.82 -16.46
C LYS A 95 -5.34 5.01 -15.36
N PRO A 96 -6.02 4.79 -14.21
CA PRO A 96 -5.62 3.80 -13.23
C PRO A 96 -5.70 2.39 -13.82
N THR A 97 -4.87 1.50 -13.33
CA THR A 97 -4.81 0.10 -13.74
C THR A 97 -4.45 -0.77 -12.53
N GLY A 98 -4.58 -2.09 -12.70
CA GLY A 98 -4.27 -3.08 -11.68
C GLY A 98 -5.48 -3.91 -11.31
N THR A 99 -5.20 -5.14 -10.89
CA THR A 99 -6.19 -6.16 -10.53
C THR A 99 -6.14 -6.51 -9.03
N LEU A 100 -5.42 -5.70 -8.24
CA LEU A 100 -5.32 -5.89 -6.79
C LEU A 100 -6.50 -5.19 -6.10
N VAL A 101 -7.71 -5.51 -6.54
CA VAL A 101 -8.96 -4.88 -6.14
C VAL A 101 -9.91 -5.90 -5.51
N LEU A 102 -10.83 -5.43 -4.67
CA LEU A 102 -11.78 -6.31 -3.98
C LEU A 102 -12.66 -7.08 -4.96
N ASP A 103 -13.03 -6.47 -6.08
CA ASP A 103 -13.93 -7.07 -7.08
C ASP A 103 -13.35 -8.28 -7.80
N ASP A 104 -12.03 -8.41 -7.84
CA ASP A 104 -11.34 -9.60 -8.39
C ASP A 104 -11.29 -10.76 -7.40
N LEU A 105 -11.67 -10.55 -6.13
CA LEU A 105 -11.69 -11.58 -5.11
C LEU A 105 -13.02 -12.34 -5.09
N LYS A 106 -12.94 -13.67 -4.99
CA LYS A 106 -14.10 -14.50 -4.68
C LYS A 106 -14.58 -14.23 -3.25
N PRO A 107 -15.85 -14.52 -2.93
CA PRO A 107 -16.32 -14.48 -1.54
C PRO A 107 -15.45 -15.34 -0.61
N GLY A 108 -15.22 -14.85 0.61
CA GLY A 108 -14.43 -15.55 1.64
C GLY A 108 -14.71 -14.95 3.01
N LYS A 109 -14.18 -15.59 4.07
CA LYS A 109 -14.33 -15.11 5.45
C LYS A 109 -13.23 -14.15 5.85
N HIS A 110 -11.96 -14.50 5.53
CA HIS A 110 -10.81 -13.71 5.93
C HIS A 110 -10.05 -13.22 4.71
N LEU A 111 -9.54 -12.00 4.81
CA LEU A 111 -8.68 -11.38 3.79
C LEU A 111 -7.27 -11.18 4.34
N TYR A 112 -6.30 -11.84 3.75
CA TYR A 112 -4.89 -11.67 4.05
C TYR A 112 -4.25 -10.70 3.05
N LEU A 113 -3.77 -9.56 3.55
CA LEU A 113 -3.03 -8.55 2.80
C LEU A 113 -1.54 -8.69 3.13
N LEU A 114 -0.80 -9.35 2.25
CA LEU A 114 0.59 -9.74 2.49
C LEU A 114 1.55 -8.78 1.78
N SER A 115 2.22 -7.91 2.54
CA SER A 115 3.12 -6.91 1.99
C SER A 115 4.54 -6.98 2.55
N THR A 116 5.49 -6.54 1.74
CA THR A 116 6.85 -6.23 2.18
C THR A 116 7.26 -4.83 1.73
N GLY A 117 7.91 -4.07 2.63
CA GLY A 117 8.38 -2.73 2.34
C GLY A 117 7.28 -1.80 1.80
N THR A 118 7.56 -1.11 0.70
CA THR A 118 6.60 -0.20 0.05
C THR A 118 5.42 -0.91 -0.65
N GLY A 119 5.43 -2.24 -0.72
CA GLY A 119 4.25 -3.02 -1.11
C GLY A 119 3.04 -2.83 -0.19
N LEU A 120 3.21 -2.16 0.94
CA LEU A 120 2.13 -1.70 1.81
C LEU A 120 1.18 -0.71 1.10
N ALA A 121 1.69 0.10 0.15
CA ALA A 121 0.94 1.19 -0.46
C ALA A 121 -0.48 0.82 -0.95
N PRO A 122 -0.69 -0.19 -1.81
CA PRO A 122 -2.05 -0.53 -2.27
C PRO A 122 -2.94 -1.01 -1.12
N PHE A 123 -2.38 -1.63 -0.09
CA PHE A 123 -3.15 -2.09 1.05
C PHE A 123 -3.55 -0.96 2.00
N MET A 124 -2.81 0.14 2.04
CA MET A 124 -3.24 1.35 2.73
C MET A 124 -4.55 1.89 2.14
N SER A 125 -4.71 1.81 0.82
CA SER A 125 -5.95 2.16 0.14
C SER A 125 -7.09 1.16 0.47
N VAL A 126 -6.81 -0.15 0.41
CA VAL A 126 -7.81 -1.21 0.65
C VAL A 126 -8.34 -1.23 2.09
N ILE A 127 -7.48 -1.04 3.11
CA ILE A 127 -7.93 -1.03 4.52
C ILE A 127 -8.74 0.21 4.91
N GLN A 128 -8.77 1.23 4.06
CA GLN A 128 -9.59 2.42 4.22
C GLN A 128 -10.89 2.35 3.40
N ASP A 129 -11.16 1.22 2.76
CA ASP A 129 -12.40 0.95 2.06
C ASP A 129 -13.42 0.31 3.02
N PRO A 130 -14.57 0.94 3.28
CA PRO A 130 -15.62 0.33 4.11
C PRO A 130 -16.07 -1.03 3.59
N GLU A 131 -16.11 -1.23 2.27
CA GLU A 131 -16.50 -2.49 1.63
C GLU A 131 -15.59 -3.66 2.06
N THR A 132 -14.32 -3.38 2.36
CA THR A 132 -13.38 -4.39 2.88
C THR A 132 -13.94 -5.08 4.14
N TYR A 133 -14.53 -4.30 5.03
CA TYR A 133 -15.10 -4.81 6.29
C TYR A 133 -16.52 -5.32 6.17
N GLU A 134 -17.23 -4.97 5.11
CA GLU A 134 -18.53 -5.55 4.77
C GLU A 134 -18.38 -6.96 4.20
N ARG A 135 -17.33 -7.19 3.38
CA ARG A 135 -17.09 -8.45 2.67
C ARG A 135 -16.40 -9.51 3.52
N PHE A 136 -15.61 -9.12 4.52
CA PHE A 136 -14.76 -10.03 5.29
C PHE A 136 -15.02 -9.93 6.79
N GLU A 137 -14.96 -11.08 7.48
CA GLU A 137 -15.09 -11.17 8.93
C GLU A 137 -13.81 -10.71 9.64
N LYS A 138 -12.64 -11.00 9.06
CA LYS A 138 -11.33 -10.52 9.50
C LYS A 138 -10.48 -10.10 8.31
N VAL A 139 -9.70 -9.04 8.52
CA VAL A 139 -8.72 -8.51 7.56
C VAL A 139 -7.36 -8.52 8.24
N ILE A 140 -6.42 -9.27 7.71
CA ILE A 140 -5.09 -9.44 8.27
C ILE A 140 -4.08 -8.69 7.41
N LEU A 141 -3.63 -7.54 7.91
CA LEU A 141 -2.61 -6.72 7.24
C LEU A 141 -1.23 -7.12 7.76
N CYS A 142 -0.51 -7.89 6.96
CA CYS A 142 0.87 -8.27 7.24
C CYS A 142 1.83 -7.31 6.55
N HIS A 143 2.76 -6.73 7.32
CA HIS A 143 3.76 -5.79 6.81
C HIS A 143 5.17 -6.23 7.23
N GLY A 144 5.89 -6.88 6.32
CA GLY A 144 7.26 -7.33 6.54
C GLY A 144 8.29 -6.27 6.14
N VAL A 145 9.18 -5.92 7.06
CA VAL A 145 10.27 -4.96 6.83
C VAL A 145 11.61 -5.50 7.36
N ARG A 146 12.70 -4.80 7.09
CA ARG A 146 14.03 -5.20 7.56
C ARG A 146 14.33 -4.66 8.95
N TYR A 147 14.00 -3.39 9.19
CA TYR A 147 14.30 -2.64 10.40
C TYR A 147 13.05 -1.98 10.97
N VAL A 148 13.02 -1.74 12.27
CA VAL A 148 11.86 -1.14 12.98
C VAL A 148 11.52 0.24 12.42
N ASN A 149 12.52 1.03 12.05
CA ASN A 149 12.31 2.36 11.47
C ASN A 149 11.72 2.33 10.04
N GLU A 150 11.59 1.15 9.43
CA GLU A 150 10.90 0.95 8.14
C GLU A 150 9.39 0.60 8.33
N VAL A 151 8.90 0.45 9.57
CA VAL A 151 7.47 0.22 9.87
C VAL A 151 6.70 1.52 9.73
N ALA A 152 6.62 2.01 8.50
CA ALA A 152 5.88 3.22 8.15
C ALA A 152 4.37 3.03 8.37
N TYR A 153 3.63 4.13 8.58
CA TYR A 153 2.19 4.16 8.79
C TYR A 153 1.68 3.43 10.05
N ARG A 154 2.55 2.92 10.93
CA ARG A 154 2.11 2.17 12.12
C ARG A 154 1.12 2.98 12.96
N GLU A 155 1.51 4.17 13.38
CA GLU A 155 0.67 5.07 14.18
C GLU A 155 -0.64 5.40 13.45
N PHE A 156 -0.58 5.67 12.15
CA PHE A 156 -1.76 5.95 11.35
C PHE A 156 -2.74 4.76 11.35
N ILE A 157 -2.24 3.53 11.16
CA ILE A 157 -3.06 2.31 11.15
C ILE A 157 -3.64 2.00 12.54
N THR A 158 -2.84 2.17 13.61
CA THR A 158 -3.23 1.72 14.96
C THR A 158 -3.96 2.78 15.78
N GLU A 159 -3.79 4.06 15.45
CA GLU A 159 -4.32 5.15 16.27
C GLU A 159 -5.28 6.06 15.52
N HIS A 160 -4.96 6.43 14.27
CA HIS A 160 -5.76 7.38 13.50
C HIS A 160 -6.93 6.71 12.80
N LEU A 161 -6.70 5.64 12.02
CA LEU A 161 -7.77 4.95 11.30
C LEU A 161 -8.89 4.42 12.20
N PRO A 162 -8.60 3.89 13.41
CA PRO A 162 -9.65 3.46 14.33
C PRO A 162 -10.61 4.56 14.80
N GLN A 163 -10.23 5.83 14.63
CA GLN A 163 -11.05 6.99 14.99
C GLN A 163 -11.92 7.50 13.83
N ASN A 164 -11.82 6.90 12.65
CA ASN A 164 -12.62 7.30 11.49
C ASN A 164 -14.12 7.09 11.79
N GLU A 165 -14.93 8.12 11.52
CA GLU A 165 -16.36 8.14 11.83
C GLU A 165 -17.18 7.12 11.01
N PHE A 166 -16.72 6.74 9.83
CA PHE A 166 -17.49 5.90 8.90
C PHE A 166 -17.12 4.41 9.02
N PHE A 167 -15.85 4.08 9.17
CA PHE A 167 -15.40 2.67 9.19
C PHE A 167 -14.53 2.29 10.39
N GLY A 168 -14.20 3.25 11.25
CA GLY A 168 -13.28 3.02 12.38
C GLY A 168 -13.78 1.95 13.36
N GLU A 169 -15.09 1.83 13.58
CA GLU A 169 -15.67 0.77 14.43
C GLU A 169 -15.44 -0.61 13.81
N ALA A 170 -15.79 -0.78 12.54
CA ALA A 170 -15.59 -2.04 11.80
C ALA A 170 -14.10 -2.39 11.69
N LEU A 171 -13.22 -1.39 11.50
CA LEU A 171 -11.79 -1.57 11.47
C LEU A 171 -11.26 -2.09 12.83
N ARG A 172 -11.67 -1.46 13.95
CA ARG A 172 -11.26 -1.92 15.30
C ARG A 172 -11.66 -3.37 15.58
N GLU A 173 -12.82 -3.78 15.08
CA GLU A 173 -13.34 -5.12 15.29
C GLU A 173 -12.66 -6.16 14.38
N LYS A 174 -12.35 -5.79 13.13
CA LYS A 174 -12.01 -6.74 12.07
C LYS A 174 -10.58 -6.70 11.58
N LEU A 175 -9.86 -5.56 11.69
CA LEU A 175 -8.48 -5.43 11.24
C LEU A 175 -7.51 -6.01 12.28
N ILE A 176 -6.66 -6.91 11.82
CA ILE A 176 -5.48 -7.40 12.55
C ILE A 176 -4.24 -6.88 11.82
N TYR A 177 -3.53 -5.93 12.42
CA TYR A 177 -2.28 -5.44 11.88
C TYR A 177 -1.12 -6.25 12.46
N TYR A 178 -0.33 -6.87 11.58
CA TYR A 178 0.77 -7.76 11.93
C TYR A 178 2.07 -7.31 11.23
N PRO A 179 2.77 -6.30 11.80
CA PRO A 179 4.09 -5.90 11.32
C PRO A 179 5.14 -6.92 11.75
N THR A 180 6.11 -7.22 10.86
CA THR A 180 7.24 -8.11 11.15
C THR A 180 8.56 -7.47 10.76
N VAL A 181 9.62 -7.71 11.56
CA VAL A 181 10.96 -7.21 11.31
C VAL A 181 11.94 -8.37 11.17
N THR A 182 12.88 -8.28 10.24
CA THR A 182 13.76 -9.41 9.92
C THR A 182 15.21 -9.26 10.34
N ARG A 183 15.65 -8.05 10.73
CA ARG A 183 17.08 -7.78 10.97
C ARG A 183 17.41 -7.18 12.34
N GLU A 184 16.42 -7.01 13.19
CA GLU A 184 16.59 -6.54 14.56
C GLU A 184 15.44 -7.05 15.43
N PRO A 185 15.58 -7.04 16.79
CA PRO A 185 14.53 -7.47 17.70
C PRO A 185 13.25 -6.65 17.54
N PHE A 186 12.12 -7.35 17.53
CA PHE A 186 10.79 -6.75 17.41
C PHE A 186 9.73 -7.71 17.97
N GLU A 187 8.51 -7.22 18.22
CA GLU A 187 7.40 -8.05 18.72
C GLU A 187 7.13 -9.29 17.84
N ASN A 188 7.25 -9.13 16.51
CA ASN A 188 7.16 -10.23 15.55
C ASN A 188 8.43 -10.27 14.70
N GLU A 189 9.34 -11.18 15.02
CA GLU A 189 10.58 -11.38 14.29
C GLU A 189 10.43 -12.43 13.20
N GLY A 190 10.99 -12.16 12.04
CA GLY A 190 11.14 -13.13 10.97
C GLY A 190 10.50 -12.72 9.65
N ARG A 191 10.81 -13.51 8.62
CA ARG A 191 10.22 -13.34 7.31
C ARG A 191 8.76 -13.80 7.34
N LEU A 192 7.88 -13.05 6.72
CA LEU A 192 6.46 -13.37 6.66
C LEU A 192 6.20 -14.80 6.15
N THR A 193 6.93 -15.24 5.12
CA THR A 193 6.84 -16.60 4.58
C THR A 193 7.21 -17.69 5.60
N ASP A 194 8.20 -17.43 6.44
CA ASP A 194 8.63 -18.38 7.47
C ASP A 194 7.65 -18.41 8.64
N LEU A 195 7.10 -17.24 9.00
CA LEU A 195 6.06 -17.13 10.03
C LEU A 195 4.76 -17.84 9.61
N MET A 196 4.39 -17.76 8.33
CA MET A 196 3.27 -18.51 7.78
C MET A 196 3.55 -20.02 7.75
N ARG A 197 4.72 -20.43 7.24
CA ARG A 197 5.11 -21.84 7.10
C ARG A 197 5.23 -22.55 8.44
N SER A 198 5.74 -21.88 9.46
CA SER A 198 5.85 -22.42 10.84
C SER A 198 4.52 -22.40 11.59
N GLY A 199 3.48 -21.77 11.03
CA GLY A 199 2.21 -21.55 11.69
C GLY A 199 2.24 -20.50 12.81
N LYS A 200 3.38 -19.81 13.02
CA LYS A 200 3.50 -18.80 14.08
C LYS A 200 2.53 -17.64 13.85
N LEU A 201 2.44 -17.11 12.60
CA LEU A 201 1.49 -16.07 12.26
C LEU A 201 0.08 -16.42 12.74
N PHE A 202 -0.41 -17.61 12.39
CA PHE A 202 -1.79 -18.02 12.69
C PHE A 202 -2.03 -18.19 14.18
N ARG A 203 -1.06 -18.71 14.92
CA ARG A 203 -1.14 -18.80 16.40
C ARG A 203 -1.18 -17.40 17.03
N ASP A 204 -0.34 -16.48 16.56
CA ASP A 204 -0.24 -15.13 17.12
C ASP A 204 -1.56 -14.35 16.90
N ILE A 205 -2.21 -14.51 15.76
CA ILE A 205 -3.46 -13.82 15.44
C ILE A 205 -4.72 -14.59 15.87
N GLY A 206 -4.57 -15.81 16.40
CA GLY A 206 -5.68 -16.63 16.90
C GLY A 206 -6.61 -17.18 15.81
N LEU A 207 -6.10 -17.35 14.59
CA LEU A 207 -6.86 -17.91 13.47
C LEU A 207 -6.26 -19.27 13.02
N PRO A 208 -7.06 -20.15 12.37
CA PRO A 208 -6.53 -21.36 11.78
C PRO A 208 -5.56 -21.03 10.62
N PRO A 209 -4.72 -21.99 10.20
CA PRO A 209 -3.92 -21.84 8.99
C PRO A 209 -4.79 -21.48 7.77
N ILE A 210 -4.25 -20.61 6.91
CA ILE A 210 -4.94 -20.16 5.69
C ILE A 210 -5.42 -21.34 4.85
N ASN A 211 -6.64 -21.28 4.39
CA ASN A 211 -7.23 -22.30 3.54
C ASN A 211 -8.06 -21.67 2.40
N PRO A 212 -8.08 -22.30 1.21
CA PRO A 212 -8.72 -21.70 0.02
C PRO A 212 -10.26 -21.70 0.06
N GLN A 213 -10.89 -22.40 0.97
CA GLN A 213 -12.34 -22.40 1.12
C GLN A 213 -12.83 -21.11 1.77
N ASP A 214 -12.19 -20.72 2.86
CA ASP A 214 -12.60 -19.60 3.71
C ASP A 214 -11.79 -18.31 3.48
N ASP A 215 -10.55 -18.43 2.99
CA ASP A 215 -9.62 -17.31 2.98
C ASP A 215 -9.32 -16.78 1.57
N ARG A 216 -9.01 -15.49 1.51
CA ARG A 216 -8.51 -14.81 0.30
C ARG A 216 -7.23 -14.10 0.64
N ALA A 217 -6.31 -14.02 -0.32
CA ALA A 217 -5.04 -13.36 -0.13
C ALA A 217 -4.71 -12.45 -1.30
N MET A 218 -4.24 -11.25 -0.98
CA MET A 218 -3.55 -10.34 -1.89
C MET A 218 -2.10 -10.25 -1.44
N SER A 219 -1.14 -10.32 -2.37
CA SER A 219 0.28 -10.24 -2.04
C SER A 219 1.02 -9.24 -2.90
N VAL A 220 1.79 -8.38 -2.27
CA VAL A 220 2.70 -7.42 -2.92
C VAL A 220 4.06 -7.48 -2.24
N SER A 221 5.10 -7.77 -3.02
CA SER A 221 6.47 -7.83 -2.52
C SER A 221 7.34 -6.82 -3.22
N TYR A 222 8.20 -6.17 -2.44
CA TYR A 222 9.29 -5.37 -2.94
C TYR A 222 10.46 -6.29 -3.31
N THR A 223 10.38 -6.87 -4.49
CA THR A 223 11.55 -7.43 -5.18
C THR A 223 11.48 -6.96 -6.62
N HIS A 224 12.61 -6.73 -7.26
CA HIS A 224 12.75 -6.34 -8.67
C HIS A 224 12.07 -7.29 -9.68
N LEU A 225 11.18 -8.11 -9.23
CA LEU A 225 10.36 -9.03 -10.00
C LEU A 225 8.96 -8.44 -10.14
N THR A 226 8.81 -7.70 -11.22
CA THR A 226 7.63 -7.66 -12.08
C THR A 226 6.45 -8.51 -11.61
N LEU A 227 5.32 -7.81 -11.47
CA LEU A 227 3.95 -8.27 -11.33
C LEU A 227 3.49 -8.55 -9.89
N PRO A 228 2.34 -7.94 -9.52
CA PRO A 228 1.61 -8.40 -8.36
C PRO A 228 1.22 -9.87 -8.61
N THR A 229 1.80 -10.76 -7.83
CA THR A 229 1.37 -12.16 -7.84
C THR A 229 0.08 -12.21 -7.03
N ILE A 230 -1.04 -12.17 -7.71
CA ILE A 230 -2.32 -12.52 -7.13
C ILE A 230 -2.26 -14.03 -6.93
N LEU A 231 -1.96 -14.47 -5.71
CA LEU A 231 -2.26 -15.82 -5.29
C LEU A 231 -3.79 -15.89 -5.12
N LEU A 232 -4.48 -16.20 -6.20
CA LEU A 232 -5.83 -16.73 -6.13
C LEU A 232 -5.72 -18.15 -5.59
N VAL A 233 -5.79 -18.31 -4.29
CA VAL A 233 -6.02 -19.61 -3.67
C VAL A 233 -7.51 -19.79 -3.48
#